data_8e1fa5e56357fb113eeccbe2ff37cf6a
#
_entry.id   8e1fa5e56357fb113eeccbe2ff37cf6a
#
_cell.length_a   1.000
_cell.length_b   1.000
_cell.length_c   1.000
_cell.angle_alpha   90.00
_cell.angle_beta   90.00
_cell.angle_gamma   90.00
#
_symmetry.space_group_name_H-M   'P 1'
#
loop_
_entity.id
_entity.type
_entity.pdbx_description
1 polymer ?
#
loop_
_entity_poly.entity_id
_entity_poly.type
_entity_poly.pdbx_seq_one_letter_code
_entity_poly.pdbx_strand_id
1 'polypeptide(L)'
;RCGATTAVICPGSRSTPLAIALANHAHIIAIPILDERSASFFALGRAKKTGLPTVLVCTSGTAGANFYPAVIEAQQSGVPLIILTADRPAELRNCHAGQTIDQVKLYGNFPHWQCELALPEASLAMLSYLRQTIVHAWQQSLSPTPGVVHLNLPFREPLAPIKQPLSEIETQFPADFFETIISHLPAKNFISLPWNNWRGKSGIIIAGLAQPQDPEAYCRAIAFLSQQLSFPVLAEALSPLRNYGQLNPYLISTYDSILRQPAAQKLIPEVVIQVGELPTSKQLRNWLKDIDVPRWVIDARVDNFDPLHGKTIHFHASITQALDHTKAENNPQSPYCQQWCKLEAITRVNIDHTLTSLEQMYEGKAAWLISQNLPSGTPIFLANSMSV
;
A
#
# COMPACT_ATOMS: atom_id res chain seq x y z
N ARG A 1 6.47 4.86 21.50
CA ARG A 1 5.24 4.25 22.03
C ARG A 1 4.27 3.86 20.91
N CYS A 2 4.01 4.71 19.92
CA CYS A 2 3.12 4.37 18.79
C CYS A 2 3.65 3.28 17.85
N GLY A 3 4.95 2.97 17.86
CA GLY A 3 5.54 1.93 17.01
C GLY A 3 6.38 2.44 15.83
N ALA A 4 6.69 3.72 15.79
CA ALA A 4 7.63 4.24 14.78
C ALA A 4 9.02 3.60 14.95
N THR A 5 9.55 3.01 13.89
CA THR A 5 10.85 2.34 13.88
C THR A 5 11.85 2.97 12.93
N THR A 6 11.41 3.80 12.00
CA THR A 6 12.25 4.34 10.94
C THR A 6 11.91 5.80 10.64
N ALA A 7 12.94 6.62 10.53
CA ALA A 7 12.88 7.99 10.06
C ALA A 7 13.84 8.18 8.89
N VAL A 8 13.36 8.68 7.77
CA VAL A 8 14.18 9.11 6.63
C VAL A 8 14.38 10.60 6.74
N ILE A 9 15.62 11.06 6.74
CA ILE A 9 15.98 12.45 7.08
C ILE A 9 16.73 13.07 5.91
N CYS A 10 16.13 14.10 5.31
CA CYS A 10 16.83 14.97 4.38
C CYS A 10 17.53 16.09 5.17
N PRO A 11 18.85 16.23 5.05
CA PRO A 11 19.62 17.18 5.86
C PRO A 11 19.28 18.62 5.51
N GLY A 12 19.24 19.47 6.54
CA GLY A 12 19.03 20.91 6.39
C GLY A 12 18.99 21.60 7.75
N SER A 13 19.42 22.87 7.80
CA SER A 13 19.58 23.58 9.06
C SER A 13 18.29 23.68 9.87
N ARG A 14 17.16 24.02 9.23
CA ARG A 14 15.89 24.20 9.95
C ARG A 14 15.32 22.91 10.53
N SER A 15 15.64 21.76 9.94
CA SER A 15 15.25 20.44 10.44
C SER A 15 16.23 19.84 11.48
N THR A 16 17.30 20.56 11.86
CA THR A 16 18.28 20.07 12.84
C THR A 16 17.66 19.57 14.15
N PRO A 17 16.69 20.25 14.78
CA PRO A 17 16.08 19.75 16.01
C PRO A 17 15.44 18.36 15.83
N LEU A 18 14.73 18.17 14.72
CA LEU A 18 14.07 16.89 14.39
C LEU A 18 15.12 15.81 14.07
N ALA A 19 16.12 16.14 13.26
CA ALA A 19 17.17 15.22 12.87
C ALA A 19 17.94 14.66 14.08
N ILE A 20 18.33 15.54 15.00
CA ILE A 20 19.06 15.15 16.21
C ILE A 20 18.16 14.33 17.15
N ALA A 21 16.92 14.74 17.36
CA ALA A 21 15.99 14.00 18.23
C ALA A 21 15.74 12.58 17.72
N LEU A 22 15.53 12.42 16.40
CA LEU A 22 15.28 11.12 15.78
C LEU A 22 16.55 10.25 15.73
N ALA A 23 17.71 10.84 15.43
CA ALA A 23 18.98 10.12 15.37
C ALA A 23 19.45 9.61 16.74
N ASN A 24 19.15 10.35 17.81
CA ASN A 24 19.51 9.97 19.17
C ASN A 24 18.50 9.01 19.83
N HIS A 25 17.38 8.71 19.17
CA HIS A 25 16.36 7.84 19.77
C HIS A 25 16.71 6.36 19.60
N ALA A 26 16.85 5.63 20.70
CA ALA A 26 17.35 4.24 20.72
C ALA A 26 16.54 3.24 19.88
N HIS A 27 15.26 3.52 19.60
CA HIS A 27 14.36 2.61 18.87
C HIS A 27 13.99 3.11 17.47
N ILE A 28 14.63 4.18 16.99
CA ILE A 28 14.38 4.70 15.64
C ILE A 28 15.66 4.56 14.80
N ILE A 29 15.53 3.90 13.66
CA ILE A 29 16.58 3.86 12.66
C ILE A 29 16.48 5.14 11.84
N ALA A 30 17.41 6.08 12.06
CA ALA A 30 17.50 7.32 11.30
C ALA A 30 18.36 7.10 10.05
N ILE A 31 17.77 7.29 8.87
CA ILE A 31 18.44 7.05 7.58
C ILE A 31 18.58 8.40 6.86
N PRO A 32 19.80 8.95 6.74
CA PRO A 32 20.02 10.18 5.99
C PRO A 32 20.01 9.90 4.47
N ILE A 33 19.24 10.68 3.72
CA ILE A 33 19.22 10.66 2.25
C ILE A 33 19.26 12.11 1.75
N LEU A 34 20.20 12.43 0.87
CA LEU A 34 20.49 13.80 0.47
C LEU A 34 19.43 14.39 -0.47
N ASP A 35 18.94 13.61 -1.40
CA ASP A 35 17.93 14.04 -2.37
C ASP A 35 16.53 13.74 -1.83
N GLU A 36 15.70 14.77 -1.68
CA GLU A 36 14.37 14.67 -1.08
C GLU A 36 13.43 13.77 -1.90
N ARG A 37 13.48 13.83 -3.21
CA ARG A 37 12.63 12.97 -4.05
C ARG A 37 12.97 11.50 -3.85
N SER A 38 14.25 11.16 -3.88
CA SER A 38 14.72 9.79 -3.62
C SER A 38 14.38 9.34 -2.20
N ALA A 39 14.54 10.22 -1.21
CA ALA A 39 14.18 9.97 0.17
C ALA A 39 12.70 9.63 0.35
N SER A 40 11.83 10.37 -0.34
CA SER A 40 10.38 10.18 -0.22
C SER A 40 9.93 8.84 -0.82
N PHE A 41 10.47 8.43 -1.97
CA PHE A 41 10.18 7.12 -2.54
C PHE A 41 10.81 5.96 -1.76
N PHE A 42 11.98 6.18 -1.16
CA PHE A 42 12.55 5.21 -0.22
C PHE A 42 11.65 5.01 1.01
N ALA A 43 11.17 6.11 1.60
CA ALA A 43 10.23 6.07 2.73
C ALA A 43 8.92 5.36 2.35
N LEU A 44 8.37 5.64 1.16
CA LEU A 44 7.20 4.97 0.62
C LEU A 44 7.42 3.45 0.49
N GLY A 45 8.52 3.03 -0.13
CA GLY A 45 8.85 1.62 -0.27
C GLY A 45 9.00 0.90 1.07
N ARG A 46 9.62 1.58 2.05
CA ARG A 46 9.76 1.08 3.42
C ARG A 46 8.38 0.90 4.10
N ALA A 47 7.54 1.92 4.05
CA ALA A 47 6.20 1.88 4.63
C ALA A 47 5.34 0.80 3.97
N LYS A 48 5.42 0.68 2.65
CA LYS A 48 4.72 -0.35 1.87
C LYS A 48 5.15 -1.76 2.29
N LYS A 49 6.45 -1.98 2.53
CA LYS A 49 6.98 -3.29 2.96
C LYS A 49 6.59 -3.63 4.40
N THR A 50 6.55 -2.65 5.30
CA THR A 50 6.33 -2.90 6.73
C THR A 50 4.87 -2.75 7.16
N GLY A 51 4.04 -2.04 6.37
CA GLY A 51 2.70 -1.62 6.76
C GLY A 51 2.66 -0.61 7.90
N LEU A 52 3.82 -0.11 8.34
CA LEU A 52 3.95 0.88 9.40
C LEU A 52 4.31 2.24 8.81
N PRO A 53 3.83 3.34 9.41
CA PRO A 53 4.21 4.68 8.99
C PRO A 53 5.72 4.88 9.05
N THR A 54 6.31 5.29 7.92
CA THR A 54 7.68 5.78 7.90
C THR A 54 7.65 7.29 8.08
N VAL A 55 8.47 7.78 9.00
CA VAL A 55 8.64 9.24 9.24
C VAL A 55 9.60 9.79 8.19
N LEU A 56 9.19 10.86 7.51
CA LEU A 56 9.97 11.54 6.48
C LEU A 56 10.18 12.99 6.86
N VAL A 57 11.43 13.44 6.95
CA VAL A 57 11.80 14.76 7.46
C VAL A 57 12.55 15.56 6.42
N CYS A 58 12.19 16.82 6.25
CA CYS A 58 12.97 17.77 5.47
C CYS A 58 13.05 19.16 6.13
N THR A 59 13.94 19.98 5.60
CA THR A 59 14.06 21.39 5.95
C THR A 59 12.96 22.23 5.30
N SER A 60 12.98 23.54 5.50
CA SER A 60 12.01 24.47 4.94
C SER A 60 12.29 24.85 3.48
N GLY A 61 11.35 25.49 2.84
CA GLY A 61 11.41 25.91 1.45
C GLY A 61 11.00 24.80 0.48
N THR A 62 11.64 24.71 -0.66
CA THR A 62 11.28 23.76 -1.74
C THR A 62 11.60 22.30 -1.43
N ALA A 63 12.31 22.01 -0.34
CA ALA A 63 12.60 20.64 0.09
C ALA A 63 11.32 19.79 0.18
N GLY A 64 10.30 20.28 0.91
CA GLY A 64 9.01 19.60 1.03
C GLY A 64 8.29 19.39 -0.31
N ALA A 65 8.44 20.31 -1.26
CA ALA A 65 7.81 20.20 -2.57
C ALA A 65 8.35 18.99 -3.38
N ASN A 66 9.59 18.56 -3.14
CA ASN A 66 10.16 17.37 -3.77
C ASN A 66 9.56 16.06 -3.27
N PHE A 67 8.86 16.06 -2.15
CA PHE A 67 8.12 14.90 -1.66
C PHE A 67 6.79 14.67 -2.38
N TYR A 68 6.29 15.68 -3.10
CA TYR A 68 4.93 15.68 -3.62
C TYR A 68 4.58 14.46 -4.49
N PRO A 69 5.41 14.00 -5.43
CA PRO A 69 5.11 12.80 -6.21
C PRO A 69 4.91 11.55 -5.34
N ALA A 70 5.74 11.36 -4.32
CA ALA A 70 5.62 10.23 -3.39
C ALA A 70 4.41 10.37 -2.45
N VAL A 71 4.02 11.59 -2.10
CA VAL A 71 2.80 11.87 -1.32
C VAL A 71 1.56 11.44 -2.09
N ILE A 72 1.48 11.78 -3.38
CA ILE A 72 0.39 11.36 -4.25
C ILE A 72 0.35 9.84 -4.34
N GLU A 73 1.47 9.21 -4.64
CA GLU A 73 1.58 7.76 -4.77
C GLU A 73 1.21 7.04 -3.47
N ALA A 74 1.70 7.52 -2.32
CA ALA A 74 1.38 6.93 -1.01
C ALA A 74 -0.11 7.00 -0.71
N GLN A 75 -0.73 8.16 -0.98
CA GLN A 75 -2.16 8.35 -0.75
C GLN A 75 -3.01 7.45 -1.66
N GLN A 76 -2.69 7.40 -2.95
CA GLN A 76 -3.43 6.57 -3.91
C GLN A 76 -3.25 5.06 -3.67
N SER A 77 -2.09 4.67 -3.19
CA SER A 77 -1.77 3.26 -2.90
C SER A 77 -2.13 2.82 -1.47
N GLY A 78 -2.67 3.69 -0.63
CA GLY A 78 -2.98 3.36 0.77
C GLY A 78 -1.72 3.03 1.59
N VAL A 79 -0.65 3.80 1.42
CA VAL A 79 0.64 3.59 2.12
C VAL A 79 0.81 4.65 3.21
N PRO A 80 1.04 4.25 4.47
CA PRO A 80 1.13 5.18 5.59
C PRO A 80 2.46 5.94 5.59
N LEU A 81 2.41 7.27 5.52
CA LEU A 81 3.56 8.16 5.68
C LEU A 81 3.25 9.28 6.67
N ILE A 82 4.23 9.62 7.52
CA ILE A 82 4.18 10.81 8.38
C ILE A 82 5.28 11.77 7.94
N ILE A 83 4.86 12.88 7.35
CA ILE A 83 5.77 13.89 6.80
C ILE A 83 5.93 15.01 7.80
N LEU A 84 7.17 15.33 8.15
CA LEU A 84 7.56 16.41 9.04
C LEU A 84 8.35 17.44 8.23
N THR A 85 7.73 18.57 7.90
CA THR A 85 8.42 19.69 7.26
C THR A 85 8.83 20.71 8.31
N ALA A 86 10.10 20.95 8.50
CA ALA A 86 10.57 22.03 9.33
C ALA A 86 10.29 23.37 8.63
N ASP A 87 9.88 24.41 9.38
CA ASP A 87 9.53 25.70 8.82
C ASP A 87 10.08 26.88 9.63
N ARG A 88 10.03 28.06 9.03
CA ARG A 88 10.22 29.33 9.74
C ARG A 88 9.03 29.62 10.63
N PRO A 89 9.25 30.26 11.78
CA PRO A 89 8.15 30.71 12.61
C PRO A 89 7.38 31.84 11.93
N ALA A 90 6.15 32.10 12.41
CA ALA A 90 5.19 33.01 11.75
C ALA A 90 5.77 34.41 11.51
N GLU A 91 6.61 34.92 12.43
CA GLU A 91 7.24 36.24 12.32
C GLU A 91 8.26 36.37 11.17
N LEU A 92 8.73 35.26 10.61
CA LEU A 92 9.63 35.22 9.45
C LEU A 92 8.92 34.89 8.14
N ARG A 93 7.61 34.77 8.14
CA ARG A 93 6.81 34.51 6.93
C ARG A 93 6.32 35.82 6.30
N ASN A 94 6.11 35.81 5.00
CA ASN A 94 5.61 36.97 4.22
C ASN A 94 6.49 38.25 4.34
N CYS A 95 7.78 38.09 4.64
CA CYS A 95 8.74 39.18 4.77
C CYS A 95 10.04 38.94 4.02
N HIS A 96 10.04 38.09 2.99
CA HIS A 96 11.19 37.70 2.18
C HIS A 96 12.36 37.07 2.98
N ALA A 97 12.06 36.44 4.13
CA ALA A 97 13.07 35.63 4.81
C ALA A 97 13.57 34.51 3.90
N GLY A 98 14.88 34.28 3.89
CA GLY A 98 15.51 33.28 3.00
C GLY A 98 14.96 31.88 3.21
N GLN A 99 14.72 31.13 2.13
CA GLN A 99 14.27 29.74 2.12
C GLN A 99 12.92 29.56 2.85
N THR A 100 11.98 30.49 2.61
CA THR A 100 10.64 30.50 3.19
C THR A 100 9.61 30.48 2.07
N ILE A 101 8.68 29.55 2.15
CA ILE A 101 7.50 29.43 1.28
C ILE A 101 6.27 29.19 2.17
N ASP A 102 5.08 29.24 1.61
CA ASP A 102 3.89 28.75 2.31
C ASP A 102 3.90 27.22 2.33
N GLN A 103 4.19 26.64 3.50
CA GLN A 103 4.20 25.19 3.72
C GLN A 103 2.90 24.69 4.35
N VAL A 104 2.02 25.60 4.75
CA VAL A 104 0.70 25.23 5.29
C VAL A 104 -0.13 24.63 4.17
N LYS A 105 -0.55 23.39 4.34
CA LYS A 105 -1.27 22.64 3.29
C LYS A 105 -0.49 22.47 1.98
N LEU A 106 0.83 22.36 2.05
CA LEU A 106 1.72 22.21 0.89
C LEU A 106 1.26 21.10 -0.06
N TYR A 107 0.70 20.02 0.45
CA TYR A 107 0.25 18.87 -0.33
C TYR A 107 -1.25 18.88 -0.66
N GLY A 108 -1.92 20.02 -0.49
CA GLY A 108 -3.33 20.19 -0.83
C GLY A 108 -4.24 19.20 -0.10
N ASN A 109 -5.05 18.47 -0.85
CA ASN A 109 -6.03 17.51 -0.32
C ASN A 109 -5.53 16.06 -0.30
N PHE A 110 -4.25 15.81 -0.61
CA PHE A 110 -3.73 14.44 -0.62
C PHE A 110 -3.55 13.85 0.79
N PRO A 111 -3.03 14.58 1.81
CA PRO A 111 -2.96 14.03 3.15
C PRO A 111 -4.36 13.79 3.75
N HIS A 112 -4.53 12.68 4.45
CA HIS A 112 -5.73 12.41 5.26
C HIS A 112 -5.91 13.45 6.34
N TRP A 113 -4.80 13.89 6.90
CA TRP A 113 -4.78 14.93 7.92
C TRP A 113 -3.49 15.75 7.84
N GLN A 114 -3.61 17.02 8.14
CA GLN A 114 -2.47 17.93 8.16
C GLN A 114 -2.66 19.02 9.23
N CYS A 115 -1.56 19.39 9.86
CA CYS A 115 -1.56 20.36 10.94
C CYS A 115 -0.25 21.15 10.95
N GLU A 116 -0.35 22.45 11.22
CA GLU A 116 0.80 23.24 11.67
C GLU A 116 0.90 23.11 13.20
N LEU A 117 2.06 22.72 13.69
CA LEU A 117 2.32 22.63 15.12
C LEU A 117 2.63 24.01 15.71
N ALA A 118 2.34 24.16 16.98
CA ALA A 118 2.80 25.31 17.75
C ALA A 118 4.35 25.32 17.84
N LEU A 119 4.92 26.50 18.04
CA LEU A 119 6.35 26.65 18.35
C LEU A 119 6.71 25.78 19.57
N PRO A 120 7.85 25.10 19.55
CA PRO A 120 8.31 24.32 20.69
C PRO A 120 8.48 25.21 21.94
N GLU A 121 7.87 24.76 23.03
CA GLU A 121 8.00 25.38 24.35
C GLU A 121 8.18 24.28 25.39
N ALA A 122 9.09 24.52 26.33
CA ALA A 122 9.38 23.60 27.41
C ALA A 122 8.37 23.78 28.56
N SER A 123 7.10 23.45 28.30
CA SER A 123 6.05 23.38 29.33
C SER A 123 5.30 22.05 29.25
N LEU A 124 4.80 21.56 30.39
CA LEU A 124 4.06 20.29 30.43
C LEU A 124 2.79 20.35 29.57
N ALA A 125 2.15 21.50 29.48
CA ALA A 125 0.98 21.71 28.65
C ALA A 125 1.31 21.54 27.16
N MET A 126 2.41 22.15 26.69
CA MET A 126 2.83 22.03 25.29
C MET A 126 3.38 20.66 24.94
N LEU A 127 4.04 19.97 25.89
CA LEU A 127 4.43 18.57 25.70
C LEU A 127 3.22 17.64 25.63
N SER A 128 2.18 17.90 26.42
CA SER A 128 0.91 17.16 26.35
C SER A 128 0.18 17.39 25.02
N TYR A 129 0.14 18.62 24.54
CA TYR A 129 -0.36 18.96 23.21
C TYR A 129 0.40 18.20 22.12
N LEU A 130 1.74 18.27 22.13
CA LEU A 130 2.57 17.56 21.15
C LEU A 130 2.32 16.05 21.17
N ARG A 131 2.28 15.45 22.37
CA ARG A 131 1.98 14.03 22.53
C ARG A 131 0.65 13.65 21.87
N GLN A 132 -0.43 14.36 22.17
CA GLN A 132 -1.76 14.09 21.61
C GLN A 132 -1.80 14.30 20.10
N THR A 133 -1.16 15.34 19.60
CA THR A 133 -1.06 15.64 18.18
C THR A 133 -0.33 14.52 17.42
N ILE A 134 0.78 14.01 17.96
CA ILE A 134 1.54 12.90 17.34
C ILE A 134 0.75 11.58 17.40
N VAL A 135 0.05 11.30 18.50
CA VAL A 135 -0.81 10.12 18.59
C VAL A 135 -1.93 10.19 17.56
N HIS A 136 -2.57 11.34 17.42
CA HIS A 136 -3.60 11.55 16.39
C HIS A 136 -3.04 11.41 14.98
N ALA A 137 -1.89 12.02 14.68
CA ALA A 137 -1.19 11.88 13.40
C ALA A 137 -0.91 10.41 13.06
N TRP A 138 -0.43 9.64 14.03
CA TRP A 138 -0.20 8.21 13.86
C TRP A 138 -1.49 7.46 13.53
N GLN A 139 -2.57 7.72 14.26
CA GLN A 139 -3.87 7.10 14.02
C GLN A 139 -4.41 7.44 12.62
N GLN A 140 -4.36 8.72 12.23
CA GLN A 140 -4.81 9.19 10.91
C GLN A 140 -3.99 8.62 9.75
N SER A 141 -2.73 8.27 10.00
CA SER A 141 -1.91 7.63 8.95
C SER A 141 -2.25 6.16 8.72
N LEU A 142 -2.98 5.51 9.64
CA LEU A 142 -3.28 4.08 9.60
C LEU A 142 -4.76 3.75 9.40
N SER A 143 -5.67 4.63 9.81
CA SER A 143 -7.09 4.32 9.88
C SER A 143 -7.95 5.52 9.45
N PRO A 144 -9.12 5.28 8.77
CA PRO A 144 -9.68 3.98 8.37
C PRO A 144 -8.96 3.32 7.20
N THR A 145 -8.31 4.08 6.35
CA THR A 145 -7.45 3.64 5.24
C THR A 145 -6.05 4.18 5.49
N PRO A 146 -4.97 3.36 5.35
CA PRO A 146 -3.62 3.89 5.45
C PRO A 146 -3.35 4.99 4.42
N GLY A 147 -2.58 6.01 4.82
CA GLY A 147 -2.28 7.14 3.94
C GLY A 147 -1.34 8.17 4.57
N VAL A 148 -1.30 9.33 3.97
CA VAL A 148 -0.33 10.38 4.31
C VAL A 148 -0.87 11.31 5.37
N VAL A 149 0.01 11.66 6.32
CA VAL A 149 -0.20 12.75 7.29
C VAL A 149 0.96 13.75 7.14
N HIS A 150 0.63 15.04 7.16
CA HIS A 150 1.62 16.12 7.09
C HIS A 150 1.57 16.99 8.33
N LEU A 151 2.72 17.17 8.96
CA LEU A 151 2.94 18.10 10.07
C LEU A 151 3.96 19.15 9.65
N ASN A 152 3.56 20.43 9.70
CA ASN A 152 4.45 21.56 9.50
C ASN A 152 4.95 22.06 10.87
N LEU A 153 6.27 22.09 11.07
CA LEU A 153 6.88 22.34 12.37
C LEU A 153 7.75 23.62 12.32
N PRO A 154 7.24 24.74 12.83
CA PRO A 154 8.05 25.96 12.91
C PRO A 154 9.08 25.88 14.04
N PHE A 155 10.32 26.30 13.75
CA PHE A 155 11.40 26.38 14.71
C PHE A 155 12.04 27.78 14.72
N ARG A 156 12.30 28.30 15.90
CA ARG A 156 13.16 29.49 16.13
C ARG A 156 14.62 29.06 16.32
N GLU A 157 15.51 29.98 16.17
CA GLU A 157 16.92 29.77 16.56
C GLU A 157 17.09 29.87 18.08
N PRO A 158 18.10 29.17 18.65
CA PRO A 158 19.09 28.33 18.01
C PRO A 158 18.51 26.98 17.57
N LEU A 159 18.94 26.46 16.39
CA LEU A 159 18.43 25.22 15.81
C LEU A 159 19.14 23.98 16.37
N ALA A 160 20.44 24.09 16.60
CA ALA A 160 21.19 23.02 17.26
C ALA A 160 20.82 22.97 18.74
N PRO A 161 20.43 21.78 19.27
CA PRO A 161 20.16 21.66 20.70
C PRO A 161 21.38 22.06 21.53
N ILE A 162 21.19 22.99 22.46
CA ILE A 162 22.21 23.38 23.42
C ILE A 162 22.00 22.51 24.66
N LYS A 163 23.09 21.90 25.16
CA LYS A 163 23.07 21.18 26.44
C LYS A 163 22.58 22.14 27.54
N GLN A 164 21.47 21.83 28.14
CA GLN A 164 20.95 22.52 29.30
C GLN A 164 21.06 21.60 30.52
N PRO A 165 21.24 22.12 31.74
CA PRO A 165 21.07 21.31 32.93
C PRO A 165 19.64 20.75 32.93
N LEU A 166 19.45 19.56 33.55
CA LEU A 166 18.15 18.94 33.74
C LEU A 166 17.13 20.01 34.12
N SER A 167 16.19 20.26 33.24
CA SER A 167 15.20 21.31 33.45
C SER A 167 14.23 20.88 34.57
N GLU A 168 13.64 21.85 35.27
CA GLU A 168 12.56 21.57 36.25
C GLU A 168 11.45 20.70 35.64
N ILE A 169 11.27 20.75 34.33
CA ILE A 169 10.29 19.96 33.58
C ILE A 169 10.61 18.47 33.59
N GLU A 170 11.88 18.09 33.49
CA GLU A 170 12.26 16.67 33.54
C GLU A 170 11.98 16.06 34.92
N THR A 171 12.03 16.87 35.97
CA THR A 171 11.66 16.49 37.35
C THR A 171 10.14 16.51 37.58
N GLN A 172 9.38 17.25 36.79
CA GLN A 172 7.92 17.36 36.85
C GLN A 172 7.18 16.42 35.89
N PHE A 173 7.92 15.64 35.10
CA PHE A 173 7.30 14.74 34.10
C PHE A 173 6.51 13.64 34.84
N PRO A 174 5.19 13.54 34.65
CA PRO A 174 4.40 12.48 35.27
C PRO A 174 4.90 11.10 34.82
N ALA A 175 5.04 10.18 35.74
CA ALA A 175 5.47 8.81 35.42
C ALA A 175 4.57 8.12 34.39
N ASP A 176 3.29 8.47 34.42
CA ASP A 176 2.23 7.95 33.54
C ASP A 176 2.04 8.75 32.23
N PHE A 177 2.88 9.75 31.96
CA PHE A 177 2.71 10.67 30.82
C PHE A 177 2.46 9.96 29.49
N PHE A 178 3.00 8.78 29.28
CA PHE A 178 2.86 7.97 28.08
C PHE A 178 1.97 6.73 28.23
N GLU A 179 1.42 6.47 29.42
CA GLU A 179 0.65 5.25 29.67
C GLU A 179 -0.71 5.23 28.97
N THR A 180 -1.29 6.40 28.77
CA THR A 180 -2.58 6.55 28.05
C THR A 180 -2.47 6.43 26.53
N ILE A 181 -1.25 6.25 25.99
CA ILE A 181 -1.06 6.02 24.56
C ILE A 181 -1.36 4.55 24.27
N ILE A 182 -2.60 4.30 23.87
CA ILE A 182 -3.02 2.98 23.39
C ILE A 182 -2.79 2.96 21.88
N SER A 183 -1.98 2.02 21.43
CA SER A 183 -1.92 1.71 19.99
C SER A 183 -3.25 1.08 19.58
N HIS A 184 -4.12 1.87 18.97
CA HIS A 184 -5.34 1.33 18.39
C HIS A 184 -4.97 0.50 17.17
N LEU A 185 -4.93 -0.80 17.36
CA LEU A 185 -5.02 -1.71 16.23
C LEU A 185 -6.43 -1.53 15.62
N PRO A 186 -6.55 -1.46 14.28
CA PRO A 186 -7.87 -1.40 13.66
C PRO A 186 -8.73 -2.55 14.18
N ALA A 187 -9.96 -2.24 14.56
CA ALA A 187 -10.90 -3.25 15.03
C ALA A 187 -11.04 -4.33 13.94
N LYS A 188 -10.94 -5.60 14.34
CA LYS A 188 -11.25 -6.72 13.43
C LYS A 188 -12.75 -6.69 13.18
N ASN A 189 -13.16 -6.12 12.07
CA ASN A 189 -14.54 -6.21 11.61
C ASN A 189 -14.78 -7.61 11.09
N PHE A 190 -15.62 -8.38 11.76
CA PHE A 190 -16.09 -9.66 11.25
C PHE A 190 -17.12 -9.40 10.15
N ILE A 191 -16.75 -9.75 8.92
CA ILE A 191 -17.65 -9.65 7.78
C ILE A 191 -18.07 -11.06 7.39
N SER A 192 -19.39 -11.29 7.36
CA SER A 192 -19.93 -12.53 6.83
C SER A 192 -19.99 -12.44 5.30
N LEU A 193 -19.26 -13.28 4.61
CA LEU A 193 -19.32 -13.38 3.16
C LEU A 193 -20.64 -14.04 2.71
N PRO A 194 -21.19 -13.64 1.56
CA PRO A 194 -22.49 -14.14 1.09
C PRO A 194 -22.35 -15.49 0.37
N TRP A 195 -21.89 -16.51 1.05
CA TRP A 195 -21.65 -17.86 0.50
C TRP A 195 -22.82 -18.42 -0.28
N ASN A 196 -24.06 -18.18 0.18
CA ASN A 196 -25.26 -18.64 -0.49
C ASN A 196 -25.47 -18.01 -1.88
N ASN A 197 -24.90 -16.83 -2.11
CA ASN A 197 -24.95 -16.16 -3.40
C ASN A 197 -23.90 -16.68 -4.39
N TRP A 198 -22.85 -17.36 -3.90
CA TRP A 198 -21.71 -17.80 -4.67
C TRP A 198 -21.68 -19.31 -4.94
N ARG A 199 -22.06 -20.11 -3.93
CA ARG A 199 -22.02 -21.57 -4.02
C ARG A 199 -22.92 -22.11 -5.15
N GLY A 200 -22.40 -23.11 -5.88
CA GLY A 200 -23.12 -23.78 -6.96
C GLY A 200 -23.22 -22.98 -8.25
N LYS A 201 -22.62 -21.80 -8.32
CA LYS A 201 -22.60 -20.96 -9.52
C LYS A 201 -21.30 -21.08 -10.29
N SER A 202 -21.35 -20.72 -11.56
CA SER A 202 -20.16 -20.50 -12.38
C SER A 202 -19.59 -19.12 -12.03
N GLY A 203 -18.43 -19.07 -11.39
CA GLY A 203 -17.85 -17.79 -10.97
C GLY A 203 -16.35 -17.71 -11.21
N ILE A 204 -15.82 -16.50 -11.13
CA ILE A 204 -14.39 -16.22 -11.21
C ILE A 204 -13.94 -15.37 -10.02
N ILE A 205 -12.68 -15.54 -9.63
CA ILE A 205 -12.00 -14.64 -8.72
C ILE A 205 -10.98 -13.83 -9.52
N ILE A 206 -10.96 -12.53 -9.34
CA ILE A 206 -9.99 -11.62 -9.95
C ILE A 206 -9.08 -11.12 -8.84
N ALA A 207 -7.77 -11.36 -8.98
CA ALA A 207 -6.77 -10.91 -8.04
C ALA A 207 -5.81 -9.93 -8.75
N GLY A 208 -5.97 -8.66 -8.47
CA GLY A 208 -5.16 -7.59 -9.03
C GLY A 208 -3.81 -7.42 -8.35
N LEU A 209 -3.21 -6.26 -8.54
CA LEU A 209 -2.02 -5.83 -7.83
C LEU A 209 -2.26 -5.85 -6.32
N ALA A 210 -1.38 -6.48 -5.57
CA ALA A 210 -1.42 -6.49 -4.11
C ALA A 210 -0.03 -6.60 -3.52
N GLN A 211 0.17 -5.96 -2.35
CA GLN A 211 1.39 -6.10 -1.55
C GLN A 211 1.02 -6.31 -0.07
N PRO A 212 0.43 -7.45 0.26
CA PRO A 212 0.08 -7.78 1.63
C PRO A 212 1.33 -7.95 2.49
N GLN A 213 1.22 -7.67 3.78
CA GLN A 213 2.34 -7.84 4.73
C GLN A 213 2.75 -9.30 4.87
N ASP A 214 1.77 -10.21 4.86
CA ASP A 214 1.96 -11.65 4.78
C ASP A 214 1.46 -12.17 3.42
N PRO A 215 2.33 -12.24 2.41
CA PRO A 215 1.96 -12.71 1.07
C PRO A 215 1.49 -14.15 1.05
N GLU A 216 2.05 -15.02 1.90
CA GLU A 216 1.67 -16.43 1.93
C GLU A 216 0.27 -16.61 2.51
N ALA A 217 -0.05 -15.95 3.64
CA ALA A 217 -1.40 -15.98 4.22
C ALA A 217 -2.46 -15.43 3.25
N TYR A 218 -2.14 -14.34 2.54
CA TYR A 218 -3.00 -13.79 1.50
C TYR A 218 -3.26 -14.79 0.37
N CYS A 219 -2.21 -15.41 -0.14
CA CYS A 219 -2.32 -16.39 -1.24
C CYS A 219 -3.08 -17.65 -0.80
N ARG A 220 -2.86 -18.13 0.42
CA ARG A 220 -3.61 -19.25 1.01
C ARG A 220 -5.09 -18.92 1.16
N ALA A 221 -5.42 -17.71 1.59
CA ALA A 221 -6.82 -17.28 1.72
C ALA A 221 -7.53 -17.28 0.36
N ILE A 222 -6.92 -16.74 -0.69
CA ILE A 222 -7.50 -16.76 -2.04
C ILE A 222 -7.58 -18.19 -2.59
N ALA A 223 -6.56 -19.00 -2.38
CA ALA A 223 -6.58 -20.41 -2.78
C ALA A 223 -7.70 -21.19 -2.07
N PHE A 224 -7.90 -20.95 -0.79
CA PHE A 224 -9.00 -21.52 -0.02
C PHE A 224 -10.36 -21.10 -0.61
N LEU A 225 -10.58 -19.80 -0.83
CA LEU A 225 -11.82 -19.30 -1.42
C LEU A 225 -12.08 -19.92 -2.80
N SER A 226 -11.04 -19.98 -3.63
CA SER A 226 -11.06 -20.58 -4.96
C SER A 226 -11.49 -22.05 -4.93
N GLN A 227 -10.90 -22.84 -4.04
CA GLN A 227 -11.22 -24.26 -3.89
C GLN A 227 -12.62 -24.47 -3.30
N GLN A 228 -13.03 -23.68 -2.31
CA GLN A 228 -14.34 -23.76 -1.69
C GLN A 228 -15.48 -23.45 -2.68
N LEU A 229 -15.25 -22.57 -3.65
CA LEU A 229 -16.24 -22.19 -4.64
C LEU A 229 -16.04 -22.92 -5.98
N SER A 230 -14.93 -23.58 -6.17
CA SER A 230 -14.48 -24.10 -7.46
C SER A 230 -14.43 -23.01 -8.55
N PHE A 231 -13.88 -21.85 -8.21
CA PHE A 231 -13.72 -20.71 -9.09
C PHE A 231 -12.27 -20.55 -9.57
N PRO A 232 -12.02 -20.40 -10.87
CA PRO A 232 -10.70 -20.03 -11.37
C PRO A 232 -10.29 -18.64 -10.89
N VAL A 233 -8.99 -18.45 -10.69
CA VAL A 233 -8.42 -17.17 -10.22
C VAL A 233 -7.61 -16.52 -11.31
N LEU A 234 -8.09 -15.41 -11.84
CA LEU A 234 -7.40 -14.59 -12.83
C LEU A 234 -6.45 -13.65 -12.09
N ALA A 235 -5.14 -13.92 -12.15
CA ALA A 235 -4.14 -13.19 -11.39
C ALA A 235 -3.30 -12.25 -12.26
N GLU A 236 -3.27 -10.97 -11.86
CA GLU A 236 -2.39 -9.95 -12.42
C GLU A 236 -0.91 -10.36 -12.35
N ALA A 237 -0.07 -9.86 -13.25
CA ALA A 237 1.37 -10.11 -13.23
C ALA A 237 2.03 -9.68 -11.91
N LEU A 238 1.59 -8.55 -11.34
CA LEU A 238 2.07 -8.01 -10.07
C LEU A 238 1.31 -8.54 -8.85
N SER A 239 0.45 -9.53 -9.01
CA SER A 239 -0.20 -10.21 -7.88
C SER A 239 0.77 -11.20 -7.22
N PRO A 240 0.86 -11.25 -5.88
CA PRO A 240 1.70 -12.23 -5.18
C PRO A 240 1.32 -13.68 -5.48
N LEU A 241 0.10 -13.95 -5.95
CA LEU A 241 -0.33 -15.27 -6.40
C LEU A 241 0.56 -15.88 -7.49
N ARG A 242 1.24 -15.04 -8.27
CA ARG A 242 2.16 -15.50 -9.32
C ARG A 242 3.41 -16.14 -8.72
N ASN A 243 3.86 -15.67 -7.56
CA ASN A 243 5.01 -16.24 -6.84
C ASN A 243 4.64 -17.47 -5.98
N TYR A 244 3.35 -17.61 -5.64
CA TYR A 244 2.81 -18.71 -4.83
C TYR A 244 1.85 -19.59 -5.63
N GLY A 245 2.09 -19.74 -6.94
CA GLY A 245 1.20 -20.46 -7.86
C GLY A 245 0.92 -21.90 -7.45
N GLN A 246 1.86 -22.56 -6.77
CA GLN A 246 1.71 -23.92 -6.26
C GLN A 246 0.60 -24.06 -5.19
N LEU A 247 0.19 -22.97 -4.54
CA LEU A 247 -0.87 -23.01 -3.53
C LEU A 247 -2.27 -23.07 -4.14
N ASN A 248 -2.44 -22.65 -5.40
CA ASN A 248 -3.74 -22.55 -6.03
C ASN A 248 -3.78 -23.32 -7.37
N PRO A 249 -4.40 -24.52 -7.40
CA PRO A 249 -4.49 -25.32 -8.63
C PRO A 249 -5.38 -24.69 -9.72
N TYR A 250 -6.18 -23.67 -9.38
CA TYR A 250 -7.09 -23.00 -10.29
C TYR A 250 -6.60 -21.62 -10.71
N LEU A 251 -5.29 -21.38 -10.60
CA LEU A 251 -4.66 -20.11 -11.01
C LEU A 251 -4.61 -19.99 -12.53
N ILE A 252 -5.17 -18.90 -13.05
CA ILE A 252 -5.17 -18.54 -14.47
C ILE A 252 -4.28 -17.30 -14.65
N SER A 253 -3.10 -17.52 -15.16
CA SER A 253 -2.10 -16.47 -15.34
C SER A 253 -2.07 -15.91 -16.76
N THR A 254 -2.59 -16.65 -17.73
CA THR A 254 -2.63 -16.26 -19.13
C THR A 254 -4.01 -15.74 -19.55
N TYR A 255 -4.81 -15.31 -18.59
CA TYR A 255 -6.21 -14.85 -18.81
C TYR A 255 -6.33 -13.76 -19.89
N ASP A 256 -5.38 -12.84 -20.01
CA ASP A 256 -5.40 -11.80 -21.04
C ASP A 256 -5.34 -12.41 -22.45
N SER A 257 -4.45 -13.37 -22.66
CA SER A 257 -4.35 -14.11 -23.93
C SER A 257 -5.55 -15.00 -24.19
N ILE A 258 -6.11 -15.63 -23.15
CA ILE A 258 -7.33 -16.44 -23.26
C ILE A 258 -8.50 -15.57 -23.69
N LEU A 259 -8.72 -14.42 -23.05
CA LEU A 259 -9.85 -13.53 -23.34
C LEU A 259 -9.78 -12.86 -24.72
N ARG A 260 -8.62 -12.88 -25.39
CA ARG A 260 -8.49 -12.45 -26.80
C ARG A 260 -9.10 -13.46 -27.79
N GLN A 261 -9.35 -14.69 -27.34
CA GLN A 261 -9.91 -15.72 -28.19
C GLN A 261 -11.46 -15.63 -28.18
N PRO A 262 -12.12 -15.71 -29.36
CA PRO A 262 -13.59 -15.63 -29.43
C PRO A 262 -14.30 -16.71 -28.61
N ALA A 263 -13.69 -17.88 -28.45
CA ALA A 263 -14.24 -18.97 -27.63
C ALA A 263 -14.34 -18.62 -26.15
N ALA A 264 -13.40 -17.82 -25.63
CA ALA A 264 -13.36 -17.42 -24.22
C ALA A 264 -14.43 -16.37 -23.88
N GLN A 265 -14.90 -15.60 -24.84
CA GLN A 265 -16.01 -14.67 -24.66
C GLN A 265 -17.30 -15.39 -24.27
N LYS A 266 -17.44 -16.68 -24.53
CA LYS A 266 -18.55 -17.53 -24.12
C LYS A 266 -18.47 -18.00 -22.67
N LEU A 267 -17.34 -17.80 -21.99
CA LEU A 267 -17.11 -18.18 -20.60
C LEU A 267 -17.66 -17.11 -19.64
N ILE A 268 -18.92 -16.72 -19.81
CA ILE A 268 -19.56 -15.71 -18.98
C ILE A 268 -19.80 -16.31 -17.59
N PRO A 269 -19.26 -15.70 -16.51
CA PRO A 269 -19.54 -16.15 -15.15
C PRO A 269 -20.91 -15.64 -14.69
N GLU A 270 -21.50 -16.30 -13.71
CA GLU A 270 -22.69 -15.81 -12.99
C GLU A 270 -22.31 -14.90 -11.82
N VAL A 271 -21.06 -15.02 -11.34
CA VAL A 271 -20.53 -14.30 -10.19
C VAL A 271 -19.07 -13.90 -10.46
N VAL A 272 -18.73 -12.67 -10.11
CA VAL A 272 -17.36 -12.17 -10.10
C VAL A 272 -16.97 -11.74 -8.68
N ILE A 273 -15.90 -12.29 -8.14
CA ILE A 273 -15.31 -11.85 -6.88
C ILE A 273 -13.99 -11.15 -7.22
N GLN A 274 -13.89 -9.89 -6.90
CA GLN A 274 -12.69 -9.08 -7.08
C GLN A 274 -12.00 -8.89 -5.73
N VAL A 275 -10.72 -9.25 -5.63
CA VAL A 275 -9.89 -9.01 -4.44
C VAL A 275 -8.91 -7.90 -4.76
N GLY A 276 -9.06 -6.77 -4.09
CA GLY A 276 -8.27 -5.56 -4.34
C GLY A 276 -8.64 -4.84 -5.63
N GLU A 277 -7.66 -4.22 -6.25
CA GLU A 277 -7.81 -3.45 -7.48
C GLU A 277 -8.05 -4.36 -8.71
N LEU A 278 -8.69 -3.81 -9.74
CA LEU A 278 -8.78 -4.51 -11.02
C LEU A 278 -7.41 -4.55 -11.71
N PRO A 279 -7.06 -5.68 -12.34
CA PRO A 279 -5.90 -5.77 -13.21
C PRO A 279 -5.84 -4.67 -14.27
N THR A 280 -4.62 -4.36 -14.72
CA THR A 280 -4.38 -3.37 -15.78
C THR A 280 -4.85 -3.82 -17.16
N SER A 281 -5.06 -5.12 -17.35
CA SER A 281 -5.49 -5.71 -18.61
C SER A 281 -6.74 -5.05 -19.19
N LYS A 282 -6.59 -4.37 -20.33
CA LYS A 282 -7.70 -3.77 -21.08
C LYS A 282 -8.69 -4.84 -21.55
N GLN A 283 -8.18 -6.03 -21.89
CA GLN A 283 -8.99 -7.14 -22.38
C GLN A 283 -9.95 -7.63 -21.29
N LEU A 284 -9.44 -7.82 -20.07
CA LEU A 284 -10.28 -8.18 -18.92
C LEU A 284 -11.31 -7.09 -18.60
N ARG A 285 -10.88 -5.82 -18.57
CA ARG A 285 -11.77 -4.68 -18.27
C ARG A 285 -12.90 -4.53 -19.29
N ASN A 286 -12.58 -4.67 -20.57
CA ASN A 286 -13.61 -4.63 -21.63
C ASN A 286 -14.58 -5.80 -21.49
N TRP A 287 -14.08 -7.02 -21.32
CA TRP A 287 -14.91 -8.18 -21.14
C TRP A 287 -15.84 -8.07 -19.91
N LEU A 288 -15.32 -7.59 -18.77
CA LEU A 288 -16.11 -7.35 -17.57
C LEU A 288 -17.19 -6.27 -17.77
N LYS A 289 -16.91 -5.26 -18.60
CA LYS A 289 -17.87 -4.21 -18.93
C LYS A 289 -19.02 -4.71 -19.81
N ASP A 290 -18.73 -5.68 -20.68
CA ASP A 290 -19.69 -6.24 -21.63
C ASP A 290 -20.62 -7.28 -20.97
N ILE A 291 -20.24 -7.82 -19.80
CA ILE A 291 -21.06 -8.78 -19.05
C ILE A 291 -21.82 -8.08 -17.92
N ASP A 292 -23.12 -8.30 -17.84
CA ASP A 292 -23.99 -7.72 -16.80
C ASP A 292 -24.07 -8.67 -15.58
N VAL A 293 -22.97 -8.85 -14.87
CA VAL A 293 -22.84 -9.80 -13.76
C VAL A 293 -22.52 -9.06 -12.45
N PRO A 294 -23.14 -9.45 -11.31
CA PRO A 294 -22.80 -8.89 -10.02
C PRO A 294 -21.31 -9.12 -9.69
N ARG A 295 -20.65 -8.06 -9.26
CA ARG A 295 -19.24 -8.09 -8.85
C ARG A 295 -19.11 -7.74 -7.36
N TRP A 296 -18.48 -8.63 -6.63
CA TRP A 296 -18.24 -8.54 -5.20
C TRP A 296 -16.79 -8.15 -4.97
N VAL A 297 -16.57 -6.95 -4.41
CA VAL A 297 -15.24 -6.39 -4.19
C VAL A 297 -14.85 -6.57 -2.73
N ILE A 298 -13.72 -7.22 -2.48
CA ILE A 298 -13.18 -7.45 -1.14
C ILE A 298 -11.86 -6.70 -1.03
N ASP A 299 -11.82 -5.65 -0.24
CA ASP A 299 -10.61 -4.88 0.09
C ASP A 299 -10.76 -4.24 1.48
N ALA A 300 -9.65 -4.13 2.22
CA ALA A 300 -9.66 -3.50 3.54
C ALA A 300 -9.87 -1.98 3.48
N ARG A 301 -9.51 -1.35 2.35
CA ARG A 301 -9.69 0.08 2.12
C ARG A 301 -11.14 0.40 1.78
N VAL A 302 -11.56 1.62 2.12
CA VAL A 302 -12.93 2.10 1.86
C VAL A 302 -13.06 2.83 0.51
N ASP A 303 -12.09 2.66 -0.37
CA ASP A 303 -12.06 3.28 -1.70
C ASP A 303 -13.09 2.64 -2.66
N ASN A 304 -13.47 3.39 -3.68
CA ASN A 304 -14.30 2.86 -4.76
C ASN A 304 -13.43 2.14 -5.80
N PHE A 305 -13.36 0.81 -5.72
CA PHE A 305 -12.60 -0.05 -6.66
C PHE A 305 -13.38 -0.43 -7.93
N ASP A 306 -14.35 0.38 -8.33
CA ASP A 306 -15.14 0.12 -9.53
C ASP A 306 -14.97 1.16 -10.64
N PRO A 307 -13.86 1.10 -11.41
CA PRO A 307 -13.65 1.99 -12.55
C PRO A 307 -14.54 1.65 -13.75
N LEU A 308 -15.35 0.57 -13.69
CA LEU A 308 -16.23 0.13 -14.76
C LEU A 308 -17.67 0.57 -14.54
N HIS A 309 -17.99 1.12 -13.37
CA HIS A 309 -19.36 1.55 -12.99
C HIS A 309 -20.41 0.45 -13.15
N GLY A 310 -20.05 -0.79 -12.76
CA GLY A 310 -20.90 -1.96 -12.88
C GLY A 310 -21.79 -2.20 -11.66
N LYS A 311 -22.38 -3.41 -11.57
CA LYS A 311 -23.15 -3.85 -10.41
C LYS A 311 -22.22 -4.36 -9.31
N THR A 312 -21.63 -3.44 -8.51
CA THR A 312 -20.66 -3.79 -7.49
C THR A 312 -21.22 -3.72 -6.07
N ILE A 313 -20.74 -4.65 -5.23
CA ILE A 313 -21.01 -4.71 -3.80
C ILE A 313 -19.67 -4.79 -3.10
N HIS A 314 -19.36 -3.81 -2.23
CA HIS A 314 -18.06 -3.70 -1.56
C HIS A 314 -18.11 -4.30 -0.15
N PHE A 315 -17.09 -5.10 0.18
CA PHE A 315 -16.80 -5.61 1.52
C PHE A 315 -15.48 -5.01 2.01
N HIS A 316 -15.56 -4.19 3.04
CA HIS A 316 -14.40 -3.51 3.62
C HIS A 316 -13.70 -4.40 4.65
N ALA A 317 -12.99 -5.41 4.16
CA ALA A 317 -12.15 -6.30 4.95
C ALA A 317 -10.99 -6.85 4.11
N SER A 318 -9.90 -7.24 4.74
CA SER A 318 -8.90 -8.04 4.05
C SER A 318 -9.45 -9.44 3.77
N ILE A 319 -8.98 -10.07 2.70
CA ILE A 319 -9.43 -11.44 2.35
C ILE A 319 -9.14 -12.44 3.46
N THR A 320 -8.05 -12.28 4.20
CA THR A 320 -7.70 -13.12 5.35
C THR A 320 -8.71 -12.96 6.49
N GLN A 321 -9.10 -11.72 6.82
CA GLN A 321 -10.12 -11.46 7.84
C GLN A 321 -11.50 -11.98 7.43
N ALA A 322 -11.85 -11.83 6.16
CA ALA A 322 -13.15 -12.28 5.64
C ALA A 322 -13.33 -13.81 5.71
N LEU A 323 -12.23 -14.56 5.77
CA LEU A 323 -12.23 -16.03 5.77
C LEU A 323 -11.86 -16.66 7.12
N ASP A 324 -11.51 -15.87 8.13
CA ASP A 324 -10.88 -16.31 9.40
C ASP A 324 -11.67 -17.42 10.16
N HIS A 325 -12.97 -17.54 9.95
CA HIS A 325 -13.82 -18.53 10.62
C HIS A 325 -14.53 -19.49 9.66
N THR A 326 -14.10 -19.53 8.38
CA THR A 326 -14.76 -20.37 7.39
C THR A 326 -14.22 -21.79 7.47
N LYS A 327 -15.12 -22.76 7.64
CA LYS A 327 -14.77 -24.18 7.63
C LYS A 327 -14.56 -24.67 6.20
N ALA A 328 -13.54 -25.51 6.01
CA ALA A 328 -13.28 -26.15 4.73
C ALA A 328 -14.38 -27.18 4.41
N GLU A 329 -14.87 -27.14 3.18
CA GLU A 329 -15.75 -28.15 2.61
C GLU A 329 -15.05 -28.76 1.38
N ASN A 330 -15.25 -30.03 1.17
CA ASN A 330 -14.63 -30.72 0.03
C ASN A 330 -15.56 -30.61 -1.17
N ASN A 331 -15.30 -29.63 -2.04
CA ASN A 331 -16.11 -29.40 -3.23
C ASN A 331 -15.38 -29.91 -4.49
N PRO A 332 -16.03 -30.71 -5.34
CA PRO A 332 -15.43 -31.14 -6.59
C PRO A 332 -15.26 -29.95 -7.54
N GLN A 333 -14.25 -30.05 -8.41
CA GLN A 333 -14.00 -29.03 -9.42
C GLN A 333 -15.16 -28.95 -10.41
N SER A 334 -15.73 -27.73 -10.56
CA SER A 334 -16.86 -27.48 -11.47
C SER A 334 -16.43 -27.58 -12.94
N PRO A 335 -17.33 -27.93 -13.86
CA PRO A 335 -17.04 -27.93 -15.29
C PRO A 335 -16.53 -26.57 -15.80
N TYR A 336 -17.05 -25.48 -15.26
CA TYR A 336 -16.61 -24.12 -15.60
C TYR A 336 -15.15 -23.90 -15.20
N CYS A 337 -14.77 -24.26 -13.98
CA CYS A 337 -13.39 -24.15 -13.52
C CYS A 337 -12.45 -25.06 -14.34
N GLN A 338 -12.87 -26.30 -14.65
CA GLN A 338 -12.10 -27.22 -15.48
C GLN A 338 -11.81 -26.64 -16.87
N GLN A 339 -12.81 -25.95 -17.47
CA GLN A 339 -12.64 -25.34 -18.78
C GLN A 339 -11.58 -24.23 -18.75
N TRP A 340 -11.61 -23.36 -17.73
CA TRP A 340 -10.58 -22.33 -17.54
C TRP A 340 -9.19 -22.92 -17.33
N CYS A 341 -9.04 -23.92 -16.48
CA CYS A 341 -7.77 -24.61 -16.25
C CYS A 341 -7.22 -25.28 -17.51
N LYS A 342 -8.11 -25.87 -18.33
CA LYS A 342 -7.73 -26.45 -19.63
C LYS A 342 -7.21 -25.39 -20.60
N LEU A 343 -7.90 -24.23 -20.68
CA LEU A 343 -7.45 -23.10 -21.51
C LEU A 343 -6.10 -22.54 -21.03
N GLU A 344 -5.91 -22.41 -19.72
CA GLU A 344 -4.62 -22.00 -19.15
C GLU A 344 -3.51 -22.93 -19.59
N ALA A 345 -3.68 -24.25 -19.44
CA ALA A 345 -2.66 -25.25 -19.82
C ALA A 345 -2.31 -25.17 -21.30
N ILE A 346 -3.32 -25.10 -22.18
CA ILE A 346 -3.10 -25.00 -23.64
C ILE A 346 -2.41 -23.68 -23.99
N THR A 347 -2.84 -22.58 -23.41
CA THR A 347 -2.29 -21.25 -23.70
C THR A 347 -0.82 -21.15 -23.26
N ARG A 348 -0.46 -21.68 -22.09
CA ARG A 348 0.94 -21.73 -21.64
C ARG A 348 1.82 -22.49 -22.61
N VAL A 349 1.42 -23.71 -23.00
CA VAL A 349 2.18 -24.51 -23.95
C VAL A 349 2.37 -23.77 -25.26
N ASN A 350 1.33 -23.13 -25.77
CA ASN A 350 1.41 -22.37 -27.02
C ASN A 350 2.33 -21.13 -26.89
N ILE A 351 2.29 -20.42 -25.78
CA ILE A 351 3.19 -19.29 -25.51
C ILE A 351 4.64 -19.78 -25.47
N ASP A 352 4.93 -20.79 -24.70
CA ASP A 352 6.29 -21.33 -24.55
C ASP A 352 6.83 -21.86 -25.90
N HIS A 353 6.03 -22.58 -26.67
CA HIS A 353 6.40 -23.04 -27.99
C HIS A 353 6.68 -21.88 -28.95
N THR A 354 5.81 -20.88 -28.96
CA THR A 354 5.97 -19.69 -29.82
C THR A 354 7.23 -18.93 -29.46
N LEU A 355 7.45 -18.63 -28.16
CA LEU A 355 8.62 -17.86 -27.72
C LEU A 355 9.93 -18.62 -27.92
N THR A 356 9.90 -19.95 -27.80
CA THR A 356 11.07 -20.78 -28.10
C THR A 356 11.43 -20.77 -29.58
N SER A 357 10.43 -20.87 -30.46
CA SER A 357 10.63 -20.94 -31.91
C SER A 357 10.97 -19.62 -32.60
N LEU A 358 10.67 -18.47 -31.95
CA LEU A 358 10.99 -17.15 -32.49
C LEU A 358 12.51 -16.89 -32.47
N GLU A 359 13.10 -16.61 -33.64
CA GLU A 359 14.52 -16.24 -33.74
C GLU A 359 14.79 -14.78 -33.32
N GLN A 360 13.85 -13.90 -33.62
CA GLN A 360 14.01 -12.47 -33.33
C GLN A 360 13.74 -12.16 -31.85
N MET A 361 14.57 -11.30 -31.30
CA MET A 361 14.37 -10.76 -29.96
C MET A 361 13.35 -9.62 -29.98
N TYR A 362 12.39 -9.66 -29.07
CA TYR A 362 11.47 -8.57 -28.77
C TYR A 362 11.17 -8.53 -27.27
N GLU A 363 10.51 -7.48 -26.78
CA GLU A 363 10.33 -7.21 -25.34
C GLU A 363 9.73 -8.40 -24.58
N GLY A 364 8.66 -9.01 -25.08
CA GLY A 364 8.01 -10.14 -24.44
C GLY A 364 8.91 -11.37 -24.37
N LYS A 365 9.73 -11.65 -25.39
CA LYS A 365 10.71 -12.73 -25.38
C LYS A 365 11.82 -12.47 -24.37
N ALA A 366 12.26 -11.22 -24.19
CA ALA A 366 13.26 -10.87 -23.19
C ALA A 366 12.78 -11.17 -21.78
N ALA A 367 11.55 -10.74 -21.43
CA ALA A 367 10.94 -11.04 -20.14
C ALA A 367 10.80 -12.56 -19.90
N TRP A 368 10.35 -13.29 -20.91
CA TRP A 368 10.22 -14.75 -20.86
C TRP A 368 11.58 -15.44 -20.65
N LEU A 369 12.64 -15.07 -21.40
CA LEU A 369 13.99 -15.62 -21.24
C LEU A 369 14.55 -15.36 -19.85
N ILE A 370 14.34 -14.17 -19.30
CA ILE A 370 14.75 -13.83 -17.93
C ILE A 370 14.05 -14.77 -16.95
N SER A 371 12.73 -14.92 -17.06
CA SER A 371 11.95 -15.78 -16.16
C SER A 371 12.38 -17.25 -16.20
N GLN A 372 12.84 -17.75 -17.36
CA GLN A 372 13.29 -19.13 -17.54
C GLN A 372 14.72 -19.39 -17.02
N ASN A 373 15.56 -18.36 -16.96
CA ASN A 373 17.00 -18.53 -16.69
C ASN A 373 17.44 -17.97 -15.32
N LEU A 374 16.60 -17.23 -14.63
CA LEU A 374 16.96 -16.75 -13.30
C LEU A 374 16.91 -17.86 -12.25
N PRO A 375 17.92 -17.97 -11.40
CA PRO A 375 17.86 -18.85 -10.25
C PRO A 375 16.68 -18.50 -9.33
N SER A 376 16.10 -19.53 -8.70
CA SER A 376 15.03 -19.33 -7.72
C SER A 376 15.48 -18.38 -6.61
N GLY A 377 14.62 -17.43 -6.23
CA GLY A 377 14.91 -16.45 -5.19
C GLY A 377 15.74 -15.25 -5.65
N THR A 378 16.14 -15.17 -6.93
CA THR A 378 16.82 -13.99 -7.45
C THR A 378 15.89 -12.79 -7.45
N PRO A 379 16.25 -11.66 -6.77
CA PRO A 379 15.43 -10.45 -6.81
C PRO A 379 15.51 -9.81 -8.20
N ILE A 380 14.36 -9.41 -8.71
CA ILE A 380 14.21 -8.68 -9.97
C ILE A 380 13.63 -7.30 -9.69
N PHE A 381 14.21 -6.28 -10.29
CA PHE A 381 13.62 -4.95 -10.40
C PHE A 381 13.07 -4.76 -11.82
N LEU A 382 11.75 -4.70 -11.94
CA LEU A 382 11.07 -4.47 -13.22
C LEU A 382 10.62 -3.01 -13.31
N ALA A 383 11.01 -2.36 -14.41
CA ALA A 383 10.43 -1.06 -14.75
C ALA A 383 8.96 -1.23 -15.17
N ASN A 384 8.22 -0.13 -15.13
CA ASN A 384 6.83 -0.11 -15.57
C ASN A 384 6.68 -0.30 -17.09
N SER A 385 5.45 -0.37 -17.58
CA SER A 385 5.06 -0.48 -19.00
C SER A 385 5.19 -1.92 -19.54
N MET A 386 5.82 -2.09 -20.69
CA MET A 386 5.86 -3.37 -21.44
C MET A 386 6.70 -4.47 -20.76
N SER A 387 7.44 -4.12 -19.73
CA SER A 387 8.26 -5.10 -18.99
C SER A 387 7.46 -5.93 -17.98
N VAL A 388 6.24 -5.53 -17.66
CA VAL A 388 5.38 -6.16 -16.64
C VAL A 388 4.38 -7.14 -17.24
#